data_2fe5ec7b0eecb8da75995190fa5df629
#
_entry.id   2fe5ec7b0eecb8da75995190fa5df629
#
_cell.length_a   1.000
_cell.length_b   1.000
_cell.length_c   1.000
_cell.angle_alpha   90.00
_cell.angle_beta   90.00
_cell.angle_gamma   90.00
#
_symmetry.space_group_name_H-M   'P 1'
#
loop_
_entity.id
_entity.type
_entity.pdbx_description
1 polymer ?
#
loop_
_entity_poly.entity_id
_entity_poly.type
_entity_poly.pdbx_seq_one_letter_code
_entity_poly.pdbx_strand_id
1 'polypeptide(L)'
;GGGKTSLAKIIAGLEVPNSGEILLDGENITDWDITKRAKNGIAYAFQQPVRFKGITVRDLLNLAAERTLSEREICSVLGEVGLCARDYIERDVDASLSGGESKRIEIATVLSRENAKILVFDEPGIDLWSFTSLIDAFQKLKNESGKSLLVISHQERILEIADYIVVIADGNVRAFGEGKDVLPQLLKEEKESKCPLGKDKK
;
A
#
# COMPACT_ATOMS: atom_id res chain seq x y z
N GLY A 1 7.49 -16.79 1.56
CA GLY A 1 6.82 -15.70 2.21
C GLY A 1 7.24 -15.51 3.65
N GLY A 2 7.83 -14.36 3.99
CA GLY A 2 8.34 -14.10 5.36
C GLY A 2 7.29 -13.58 6.36
N GLY A 3 5.97 -13.59 6.04
CA GLY A 3 4.91 -13.12 6.96
C GLY A 3 4.50 -11.66 6.80
N LYS A 4 5.07 -10.91 5.83
CA LYS A 4 4.74 -9.48 5.62
C LYS A 4 3.26 -9.24 5.30
N THR A 5 2.72 -9.95 4.31
CA THR A 5 1.30 -9.88 3.93
C THR A 5 0.37 -10.29 5.07
N SER A 6 0.72 -11.34 5.84
CA SER A 6 -0.07 -11.74 7.01
C SER A 6 -0.10 -10.64 8.07
N LEU A 7 1.02 -9.99 8.34
CA LEU A 7 1.06 -8.84 9.26
C LEU A 7 0.17 -7.69 8.78
N ALA A 8 0.25 -7.33 7.50
CA ALA A 8 -0.59 -6.29 6.93
C ALA A 8 -2.09 -6.63 6.99
N LYS A 9 -2.46 -7.89 6.72
CA LYS A 9 -3.83 -8.37 6.86
C LYS A 9 -4.33 -8.36 8.30
N ILE A 10 -3.47 -8.70 9.25
CA ILE A 10 -3.78 -8.61 10.70
C ILE A 10 -4.03 -7.15 11.08
N ILE A 11 -3.21 -6.20 10.63
CA ILE A 11 -3.40 -4.76 10.88
C ILE A 11 -4.73 -4.28 10.26
N ALA A 12 -5.09 -4.75 9.08
CA ALA A 12 -6.35 -4.40 8.42
C ALA A 12 -7.59 -5.09 9.02
N GLY A 13 -7.42 -6.12 9.87
CA GLY A 13 -8.53 -6.89 10.44
C GLY A 13 -9.07 -7.98 9.51
N LEU A 14 -8.30 -8.35 8.48
CA LEU A 14 -8.59 -9.45 7.58
C LEU A 14 -8.20 -10.82 8.17
N GLU A 15 -7.23 -10.83 9.05
CA GLU A 15 -6.78 -12.00 9.80
C GLU A 15 -6.72 -11.64 11.30
N VAL A 16 -6.99 -12.61 12.16
CA VAL A 16 -6.96 -12.44 13.63
C VAL A 16 -5.58 -12.84 14.15
N PRO A 17 -4.91 -12.02 14.98
CA PRO A 17 -3.64 -12.42 15.58
C PRO A 17 -3.86 -13.50 16.63
N ASN A 18 -2.90 -14.41 16.77
CA ASN A 18 -2.91 -15.45 17.80
C ASN A 18 -2.57 -14.88 19.20
N SER A 19 -1.78 -13.81 19.23
CA SER A 19 -1.33 -13.13 20.46
C SER A 19 -0.81 -11.74 20.14
N GLY A 20 -0.61 -10.93 21.17
CA GLY A 20 -0.15 -9.55 21.05
C GLY A 20 -1.30 -8.55 20.95
N GLU A 21 -0.96 -7.28 20.82
CA GLU A 21 -1.91 -6.17 20.76
C GLU A 21 -1.59 -5.27 19.58
N ILE A 22 -2.65 -4.69 19.01
CA ILE A 22 -2.56 -3.67 17.95
C ILE A 22 -3.13 -2.37 18.51
N LEU A 23 -2.32 -1.32 18.49
CA LEU A 23 -2.71 0.00 18.96
C LEU A 23 -2.79 0.97 17.78
N LEU A 24 -3.88 1.72 17.67
CA LEU A 24 -4.06 2.82 16.75
C LEU A 24 -4.31 4.10 17.55
N ASP A 25 -3.39 5.06 17.48
CA ASP A 25 -3.42 6.28 18.29
C ASP A 25 -3.57 6.03 19.81
N GLY A 26 -2.98 4.93 20.31
CA GLY A 26 -3.05 4.51 21.71
C GLY A 26 -4.29 3.70 22.09
N GLU A 27 -5.28 3.57 21.20
CA GLU A 27 -6.46 2.73 21.41
C GLU A 27 -6.17 1.28 20.97
N ASN A 28 -6.50 0.30 21.81
CA ASN A 28 -6.38 -1.11 21.46
C ASN A 28 -7.50 -1.51 20.48
N ILE A 29 -7.08 -1.87 19.26
CA ILE A 29 -7.97 -2.25 18.16
C ILE A 29 -7.91 -3.74 17.83
N THR A 30 -7.25 -4.55 18.67
CA THR A 30 -6.98 -5.97 18.38
C THR A 30 -8.24 -6.74 18.03
N ASP A 31 -9.33 -6.53 18.79
CA ASP A 31 -10.60 -7.21 18.61
C ASP A 31 -11.57 -6.51 17.63
N TRP A 32 -11.14 -5.42 16.99
CA TRP A 32 -11.97 -4.77 16.02
C TRP A 32 -12.02 -5.56 14.71
N ASP A 33 -13.21 -5.72 14.17
CA ASP A 33 -13.42 -6.28 12.84
C ASP A 33 -12.94 -5.34 11.73
N ILE A 34 -12.85 -5.85 10.51
CA ILE A 34 -12.41 -5.09 9.33
C ILE A 34 -13.24 -3.82 9.10
N THR A 35 -14.55 -3.88 9.32
CA THR A 35 -15.47 -2.76 9.11
C THR A 35 -15.18 -1.63 10.10
N LYS A 36 -15.02 -1.98 11.38
CA LYS A 36 -14.69 -1.01 12.42
C LYS A 36 -13.33 -0.38 12.18
N ARG A 37 -12.32 -1.18 11.81
CA ARG A 37 -10.97 -0.67 11.47
C ARG A 37 -11.01 0.26 10.26
N ALA A 38 -11.72 -0.11 9.20
CA ALA A 38 -11.87 0.72 8.02
C ALA A 38 -12.54 2.06 8.35
N LYS A 39 -13.62 2.07 9.13
CA LYS A 39 -14.31 3.30 9.57
C LYS A 39 -13.45 4.19 10.48
N ASN A 40 -12.49 3.63 11.18
CA ASN A 40 -11.59 4.37 12.07
C ASN A 40 -10.24 4.71 11.44
N GLY A 41 -10.13 4.57 10.13
CA GLY A 41 -9.04 5.15 9.36
C GLY A 41 -7.98 4.17 8.87
N ILE A 42 -8.23 2.85 8.86
CA ILE A 42 -7.33 1.88 8.22
C ILE A 42 -7.82 1.63 6.79
N ALA A 43 -7.02 2.01 5.80
CA ALA A 43 -7.27 1.74 4.39
C ALA A 43 -6.26 0.70 3.88
N TYR A 44 -6.72 -0.26 3.07
CA TYR A 44 -5.90 -1.38 2.61
C TYR A 44 -6.03 -1.58 1.10
N ALA A 45 -4.90 -1.56 0.38
CA ALA A 45 -4.80 -1.96 -1.01
C ALA A 45 -4.32 -3.41 -1.08
N PHE A 46 -5.14 -4.28 -1.65
CA PHE A 46 -4.86 -5.71 -1.74
C PHE A 46 -3.73 -6.03 -2.72
N GLN A 47 -3.06 -7.15 -2.54
CA GLN A 47 -2.07 -7.64 -3.49
C GLN A 47 -2.73 -7.92 -4.87
N GLN A 48 -3.95 -8.47 -4.87
CA GLN A 48 -4.76 -8.64 -6.08
C GLN A 48 -5.97 -7.71 -6.02
N PRO A 49 -6.19 -6.86 -7.05
CA PRO A 49 -7.29 -5.92 -7.05
C PRO A 49 -8.65 -6.63 -7.06
N VAL A 50 -9.59 -6.07 -6.33
CA VAL A 50 -10.96 -6.56 -6.26
C VAL A 50 -11.75 -6.04 -7.46
N ARG A 51 -12.60 -6.90 -8.02
CA ARG A 51 -13.50 -6.57 -9.14
C ARG A 51 -14.94 -6.43 -8.65
N PHE A 52 -15.65 -5.46 -9.18
CA PHE A 52 -17.03 -5.19 -8.85
C PHE A 52 -17.88 -5.22 -10.12
N LYS A 53 -19.11 -5.74 -10.04
CA LYS A 53 -20.06 -5.67 -11.14
C LYS A 53 -20.96 -4.44 -10.97
N GLY A 54 -21.11 -3.65 -12.07
CA GLY A 54 -22.04 -2.52 -12.09
C GLY A 54 -21.60 -1.33 -11.22
N ILE A 55 -20.30 -1.21 -10.97
CA ILE A 55 -19.70 -0.07 -10.29
C ILE A 55 -18.67 0.55 -11.23
N THR A 56 -18.84 1.83 -11.52
CA THR A 56 -17.87 2.58 -12.31
C THR A 56 -16.68 3.02 -11.46
N VAL A 57 -15.59 3.45 -12.09
CA VAL A 57 -14.45 4.07 -11.40
C VAL A 57 -14.91 5.28 -10.60
N ARG A 58 -15.80 6.12 -11.15
CA ARG A 58 -16.42 7.26 -10.44
C ARG A 58 -17.10 6.81 -9.15
N ASP A 59 -17.96 5.80 -9.25
CA ASP A 59 -18.70 5.29 -8.09
C ASP A 59 -17.77 4.76 -7.01
N LEU A 60 -16.74 4.02 -7.43
CA LEU A 60 -15.76 3.45 -6.49
C LEU A 60 -14.97 4.53 -5.75
N LEU A 61 -14.53 5.57 -6.46
CA LEU A 61 -13.81 6.70 -5.85
C LEU A 61 -14.72 7.51 -4.92
N ASN A 62 -15.98 7.76 -5.30
CA ASN A 62 -16.96 8.43 -4.44
C ASN A 62 -17.25 7.62 -3.17
N LEU A 63 -17.40 6.30 -3.29
CA LEU A 63 -17.57 5.41 -2.14
C LEU A 63 -16.38 5.46 -1.19
N ALA A 64 -15.16 5.48 -1.74
CA ALA A 64 -13.94 5.55 -0.94
C ALA A 64 -13.78 6.90 -0.22
N ALA A 65 -14.12 7.99 -0.90
CA ALA A 65 -14.08 9.33 -0.32
C ALA A 65 -15.25 9.61 0.65
N GLU A 66 -16.25 8.73 0.71
CA GLU A 66 -17.50 8.90 1.49
C GLU A 66 -18.27 10.19 1.11
N ARG A 67 -18.04 10.69 -0.10
CA ARG A 67 -18.72 11.87 -0.68
C ARG A 67 -18.64 11.87 -2.20
N THR A 68 -19.40 12.74 -2.84
CA THR A 68 -19.27 12.98 -4.28
C THR A 68 -18.03 13.82 -4.56
N LEU A 69 -17.11 13.29 -5.35
CA LEU A 69 -15.93 14.00 -5.83
C LEU A 69 -16.28 14.79 -7.11
N SER A 70 -15.71 15.98 -7.23
CA SER A 70 -15.73 16.72 -8.48
C SER A 70 -14.88 16.04 -9.55
N GLU A 71 -15.14 16.30 -10.83
CA GLU A 71 -14.33 15.77 -11.94
C GLU A 71 -12.84 16.15 -11.81
N ARG A 72 -12.57 17.34 -11.27
CA ARG A 72 -11.19 17.80 -11.03
C ARG A 72 -10.48 16.95 -9.97
N GLU A 73 -11.16 16.61 -8.89
CA GLU A 73 -10.61 15.74 -7.83
C GLU A 73 -10.38 14.33 -8.35
N ILE A 74 -11.34 13.77 -9.11
CA ILE A 74 -11.17 12.45 -9.74
C ILE A 74 -10.00 12.48 -10.72
N CYS A 75 -9.87 13.54 -11.53
CA CYS A 75 -8.77 13.71 -12.46
C CYS A 75 -7.42 13.77 -11.74
N SER A 76 -7.36 14.48 -10.59
CA SER A 76 -6.15 14.56 -9.78
C SER A 76 -5.74 13.18 -9.25
N VAL A 77 -6.66 12.47 -8.61
CA VAL A 77 -6.39 11.15 -8.00
C VAL A 77 -6.01 10.12 -9.06
N LEU A 78 -6.72 10.06 -10.19
CA LEU A 78 -6.36 9.14 -11.28
C LEU A 78 -5.01 9.51 -11.91
N GLY A 79 -4.69 10.80 -12.01
CA GLY A 79 -3.40 11.30 -12.47
C GLY A 79 -2.23 10.85 -11.59
N GLU A 80 -2.42 10.80 -10.27
CA GLU A 80 -1.42 10.31 -9.31
C GLU A 80 -1.04 8.84 -9.55
N VAL A 81 -1.93 8.05 -10.12
CA VAL A 81 -1.66 6.66 -10.50
C VAL A 81 -1.41 6.46 -11.99
N GLY A 82 -1.22 7.55 -12.74
CA GLY A 82 -0.92 7.52 -14.17
C GLY A 82 -2.09 7.09 -15.05
N LEU A 83 -3.33 7.38 -14.64
CA LEU A 83 -4.55 7.15 -15.43
C LEU A 83 -5.18 8.47 -15.88
N CYS A 84 -5.65 8.52 -17.14
CA CYS A 84 -6.41 9.64 -17.64
C CYS A 84 -7.89 9.51 -17.23
N ALA A 85 -8.41 10.47 -16.46
CA ALA A 85 -9.81 10.42 -16.01
C ALA A 85 -10.80 10.31 -17.19
N ARG A 86 -10.54 11.01 -18.30
CA ARG A 86 -11.41 10.98 -19.51
C ARG A 86 -11.64 9.56 -20.02
N ASP A 87 -10.64 8.69 -19.90
CA ASP A 87 -10.67 7.34 -20.47
C ASP A 87 -11.22 6.30 -19.49
N TYR A 88 -11.21 6.62 -18.18
CA TYR A 88 -11.49 5.63 -17.13
C TYR A 88 -12.69 5.93 -16.26
N ILE A 89 -13.07 7.20 -16.08
CA ILE A 89 -14.03 7.63 -15.05
C ILE A 89 -15.40 6.92 -15.16
N GLU A 90 -15.88 6.64 -16.38
CA GLU A 90 -17.16 5.97 -16.63
C GLU A 90 -16.99 4.46 -16.94
N ARG A 91 -15.79 3.92 -16.85
CA ARG A 91 -15.57 2.47 -17.06
C ARG A 91 -15.99 1.68 -15.83
N ASP A 92 -16.56 0.50 -16.07
CA ASP A 92 -16.84 -0.48 -15.03
C ASP A 92 -15.53 -1.06 -14.46
N VAL A 93 -15.53 -1.27 -13.14
CA VAL A 93 -14.40 -1.90 -12.43
C VAL A 93 -14.54 -3.42 -12.49
N ASP A 94 -14.48 -3.97 -13.68
CA ASP A 94 -14.73 -5.38 -13.97
C ASP A 94 -13.56 -6.08 -14.67
N ALA A 95 -13.86 -7.21 -15.33
CA ALA A 95 -12.87 -8.01 -16.02
C ALA A 95 -12.34 -7.40 -17.33
N SER A 96 -12.92 -6.30 -17.82
CA SER A 96 -12.45 -5.60 -19.02
C SER A 96 -11.18 -4.78 -18.77
N LEU A 97 -10.89 -4.47 -17.49
CA LEU A 97 -9.67 -3.81 -17.08
C LEU A 97 -8.49 -4.79 -17.06
N SER A 98 -7.36 -4.38 -17.57
CA SER A 98 -6.10 -5.13 -17.39
C SER A 98 -5.70 -5.18 -15.91
N GLY A 99 -4.82 -6.13 -15.55
CA GLY A 99 -4.33 -6.24 -14.17
C GLY A 99 -3.65 -4.96 -13.67
N GLY A 100 -2.89 -4.29 -14.52
CA GLY A 100 -2.23 -3.03 -14.19
C GLY A 100 -3.22 -1.86 -14.01
N GLU A 101 -4.25 -1.75 -14.86
CA GLU A 101 -5.30 -0.74 -14.73
C GLU A 101 -6.10 -0.94 -13.44
N SER A 102 -6.53 -2.18 -13.18
CA SER A 102 -7.25 -2.53 -11.95
C SER A 102 -6.43 -2.18 -10.70
N LYS A 103 -5.12 -2.46 -10.71
CA LYS A 103 -4.24 -2.14 -9.60
C LYS A 103 -4.08 -0.65 -9.37
N ARG A 104 -3.96 0.14 -10.43
CA ARG A 104 -3.90 1.61 -10.35
C ARG A 104 -5.20 2.21 -9.83
N ILE A 105 -6.36 1.70 -10.27
CA ILE A 105 -7.68 2.13 -9.77
C ILE A 105 -7.82 1.78 -8.28
N GLU A 106 -7.39 0.61 -7.85
CA GLU A 106 -7.39 0.24 -6.43
C GLU A 106 -6.53 1.19 -5.59
N ILE A 107 -5.31 1.50 -6.05
CA ILE A 107 -4.45 2.46 -5.37
C ILE A 107 -5.13 3.84 -5.31
N ALA A 108 -5.70 4.34 -6.41
CA ALA A 108 -6.46 5.59 -6.44
C ALA A 108 -7.62 5.58 -5.43
N THR A 109 -8.31 4.44 -5.30
CA THR A 109 -9.39 4.25 -4.31
C THR A 109 -8.87 4.40 -2.88
N VAL A 110 -7.72 3.81 -2.55
CA VAL A 110 -7.11 3.95 -1.22
C VAL A 110 -6.65 5.38 -0.98
N LEU A 111 -6.05 6.04 -1.99
CA LEU A 111 -5.63 7.44 -1.91
C LEU A 111 -6.81 8.42 -1.70
N SER A 112 -7.99 8.09 -2.23
CA SER A 112 -9.22 8.90 -2.08
C SER A 112 -9.81 8.88 -0.68
N ARG A 113 -9.35 8.02 0.22
CA ARG A 113 -9.86 7.93 1.59
C ARG A 113 -9.36 9.10 2.45
N GLU A 114 -10.16 10.16 2.52
CA GLU A 114 -9.79 11.40 3.23
C GLU A 114 -9.58 11.17 4.73
N ASN A 115 -10.43 10.35 5.36
CA ASN A 115 -10.39 10.06 6.79
C ASN A 115 -9.39 8.95 7.17
N ALA A 116 -8.60 8.43 6.22
CA ALA A 116 -7.61 7.42 6.53
C ALA A 116 -6.48 8.00 7.39
N LYS A 117 -6.16 7.29 8.47
CA LYS A 117 -4.99 7.54 9.34
C LYS A 117 -3.78 6.74 8.91
N ILE A 118 -4.04 5.51 8.44
CA ILE A 118 -3.01 4.62 7.91
C ILE A 118 -3.46 4.03 6.57
N LEU A 119 -2.59 4.12 5.58
CA LEU A 119 -2.77 3.55 4.26
C LEU A 119 -1.81 2.37 4.11
N VAL A 120 -2.35 1.17 3.91
CA VAL A 120 -1.59 -0.07 3.78
C VAL A 120 -1.56 -0.50 2.33
N PHE A 121 -0.38 -0.65 1.76
CA PHE A 121 -0.15 -1.12 0.38
C PHE A 121 0.64 -2.42 0.40
N ASP A 122 0.00 -3.51 -0.01
CA ASP A 122 0.63 -4.82 -0.08
C ASP A 122 1.13 -5.09 -1.51
N GLU A 123 2.43 -4.95 -1.71
CA GLU A 123 3.12 -5.07 -2.98
C GLU A 123 2.41 -4.29 -4.12
N PRO A 124 2.44 -2.96 -4.09
CA PRO A 124 1.77 -2.12 -5.09
C PRO A 124 2.50 -2.19 -6.44
N GLY A 125 2.74 -3.42 -6.94
CA GLY A 125 3.45 -3.70 -8.17
C GLY A 125 2.70 -3.14 -9.37
N ILE A 126 3.18 -2.02 -9.91
CA ILE A 126 2.72 -1.39 -11.14
C ILE A 126 3.88 -1.27 -12.12
N ASP A 127 3.55 -1.03 -13.39
CA ASP A 127 4.56 -0.84 -14.43
C ASP A 127 5.49 0.36 -14.15
N LEU A 128 6.63 0.35 -14.81
CA LEU A 128 7.72 1.32 -14.58
C LEU A 128 7.28 2.79 -14.74
N TRP A 129 6.34 3.09 -15.64
CA TRP A 129 5.88 4.46 -15.92
C TRP A 129 4.97 4.99 -14.82
N SER A 130 4.07 4.16 -14.32
CA SER A 130 3.15 4.50 -13.24
C SER A 130 3.83 4.50 -11.88
N PHE A 131 5.00 3.85 -11.78
CA PHE A 131 5.75 3.73 -10.54
C PHE A 131 6.32 5.08 -10.05
N THR A 132 6.79 5.93 -10.97
CA THR A 132 7.29 7.27 -10.61
C THR A 132 6.15 8.12 -10.03
N SER A 133 4.98 8.13 -10.68
CA SER A 133 3.81 8.86 -10.18
C SER A 133 3.38 8.36 -8.80
N LEU A 134 3.46 7.05 -8.54
CA LEU A 134 3.14 6.49 -7.23
C LEU A 134 4.14 6.94 -6.14
N ILE A 135 5.42 6.99 -6.46
CA ILE A 135 6.45 7.51 -5.53
C ILE A 135 6.15 8.98 -5.19
N ASP A 136 5.84 9.80 -6.19
CA ASP A 136 5.49 11.20 -6.00
C ASP A 136 4.24 11.35 -5.12
N ALA A 137 3.20 10.52 -5.34
CA ALA A 137 1.99 10.48 -4.52
C ALA A 137 2.31 10.08 -3.06
N PHE A 138 3.17 9.09 -2.85
CA PHE A 138 3.59 8.68 -1.50
C PHE A 138 4.38 9.78 -0.79
N GLN A 139 5.29 10.45 -1.49
CA GLN A 139 6.04 11.59 -0.92
C GLN A 139 5.12 12.75 -0.57
N LYS A 140 4.16 13.06 -1.43
CA LYS A 140 3.16 14.10 -1.18
C LYS A 140 2.32 13.78 0.07
N LEU A 141 1.78 12.55 0.17
CA LEU A 141 1.03 12.10 1.33
C LEU A 141 1.85 12.17 2.63
N LYS A 142 3.11 11.74 2.58
CA LYS A 142 4.04 11.83 3.71
C LYS A 142 4.22 13.26 4.21
N ASN A 143 4.33 14.23 3.29
CA ASN A 143 4.64 15.63 3.63
C ASN A 143 3.41 16.45 4.02
N GLU A 144 2.23 16.15 3.48
CA GLU A 144 1.07 17.04 3.56
C GLU A 144 -0.03 16.58 4.51
N SER A 145 -0.14 15.28 4.79
CA SER A 145 -1.40 14.76 5.32
C SER A 145 -1.41 14.32 6.78
N GLY A 146 -0.25 14.20 7.42
CA GLY A 146 -0.18 13.55 8.75
C GLY A 146 -0.64 12.09 8.75
N LYS A 147 -0.81 11.47 7.56
CA LYS A 147 -1.18 10.07 7.40
C LYS A 147 0.07 9.20 7.48
N SER A 148 -0.09 7.99 8.02
CA SER A 148 0.96 6.98 8.00
C SER A 148 0.81 6.08 6.78
N LEU A 149 1.94 5.76 6.14
CA LEU A 149 1.99 4.83 5.02
C LEU A 149 2.71 3.55 5.47
N LEU A 150 2.06 2.41 5.33
CA LEU A 150 2.67 1.09 5.48
C LEU A 150 2.75 0.43 4.11
N VAL A 151 3.95 0.30 3.57
CA VAL A 151 4.15 -0.26 2.23
C VAL A 151 4.99 -1.52 2.31
N ILE A 152 4.43 -2.64 1.86
CA ILE A 152 5.19 -3.86 1.65
C ILE A 152 5.77 -3.82 0.25
N SER A 153 7.08 -3.78 0.14
CA SER A 153 7.76 -3.75 -1.15
C SER A 153 9.19 -4.31 -1.02
N HIS A 154 9.70 -4.80 -2.13
CA HIS A 154 11.10 -5.15 -2.33
C HIS A 154 11.80 -4.19 -3.32
N GLN A 155 11.12 -3.14 -3.74
CA GLN A 155 11.64 -2.16 -4.69
C GLN A 155 12.46 -1.09 -3.99
N GLU A 156 13.72 -0.96 -4.38
CA GLU A 156 14.70 -0.05 -3.78
C GLU A 156 14.17 1.40 -3.70
N ARG A 157 13.55 1.91 -4.76
CA ARG A 157 13.01 3.28 -4.82
C ARG A 157 11.91 3.55 -3.76
N ILE A 158 11.11 2.55 -3.38
CA ILE A 158 10.14 2.68 -2.29
C ILE A 158 10.87 2.69 -0.95
N LEU A 159 11.90 1.84 -0.81
CA LEU A 159 12.69 1.77 0.42
C LEU A 159 13.50 3.06 0.64
N GLU A 160 13.97 3.72 -0.43
CA GLU A 160 14.69 5.00 -0.35
C GLU A 160 13.88 6.14 0.26
N ILE A 161 12.56 6.15 0.05
CA ILE A 161 11.67 7.21 0.58
C ILE A 161 11.09 6.87 1.96
N ALA A 162 11.35 5.67 2.49
CA ALA A 162 10.85 5.24 3.77
C ALA A 162 11.56 5.93 4.95
N ASP A 163 10.79 6.41 5.94
CA ASP A 163 11.36 6.91 7.21
C ASP A 163 11.89 5.76 8.03
N TYR A 164 11.14 4.66 8.09
CA TYR A 164 11.49 3.44 8.82
C TYR A 164 11.37 2.22 7.93
N ILE A 165 12.26 1.26 8.12
CA ILE A 165 12.22 -0.04 7.45
C ILE A 165 12.12 -1.13 8.51
N VAL A 166 11.17 -2.05 8.31
CA VAL A 166 11.03 -3.30 9.07
C VAL A 166 11.36 -4.46 8.15
N VAL A 167 12.37 -5.24 8.51
CA VAL A 167 12.76 -6.44 7.77
C VAL A 167 12.13 -7.66 8.43
N ILE A 168 11.22 -8.33 7.70
CA ILE A 168 10.58 -9.55 8.19
C ILE A 168 11.04 -10.72 7.34
N ALA A 169 11.59 -11.74 8.00
CA ALA A 169 11.99 -12.99 7.38
C ALA A 169 11.72 -14.16 8.33
N ASP A 170 11.26 -15.28 7.78
CA ASP A 170 10.94 -16.49 8.53
C ASP A 170 10.00 -16.26 9.73
N GLY A 171 9.01 -15.36 9.55
CA GLY A 171 8.04 -15.01 10.59
C GLY A 171 8.54 -14.10 11.71
N ASN A 172 9.78 -13.63 11.64
CA ASN A 172 10.41 -12.80 12.67
C ASN A 172 10.86 -11.44 12.13
N VAL A 173 10.88 -10.43 12.99
CA VAL A 173 11.53 -9.16 12.70
C VAL A 173 13.03 -9.35 12.81
N ARG A 174 13.75 -9.25 11.69
CA ARG A 174 15.22 -9.34 11.63
C ARG A 174 15.90 -8.01 11.87
N ALA A 175 15.31 -6.93 11.38
CA ALA A 175 15.82 -5.58 11.60
C ALA A 175 14.65 -4.58 11.64
N PHE A 176 14.83 -3.51 12.40
CA PHE A 176 13.94 -2.35 12.43
C PHE A 176 14.77 -1.10 12.73
N GLY A 177 14.53 -0.05 11.97
CA GLY A 177 15.25 1.20 12.18
C GLY A 177 14.92 2.24 11.11
N GLU A 178 15.62 3.38 11.19
CA GLU A 178 15.49 4.43 10.18
C GLU A 178 15.94 3.91 8.81
N GLY A 179 15.22 4.33 7.75
CA GLY A 179 15.48 3.87 6.38
C GLY A 179 16.93 4.10 5.94
N LYS A 180 17.49 5.25 6.30
CA LYS A 180 18.90 5.61 5.99
C LYS A 180 19.95 4.64 6.59
N ASP A 181 19.61 3.98 7.71
CA ASP A 181 20.52 3.07 8.41
C ASP A 181 20.32 1.62 7.99
N VAL A 182 19.07 1.21 7.76
CA VAL A 182 18.71 -0.18 7.44
C VAL A 182 18.93 -0.48 5.95
N LEU A 183 18.57 0.45 5.04
CA LEU A 183 18.66 0.21 3.59
C LEU A 183 20.07 -0.14 3.10
N PRO A 184 21.15 0.55 3.51
CA PRO A 184 22.51 0.21 3.07
C PRO A 184 22.94 -1.21 3.48
N GLN A 185 22.45 -1.70 4.64
CA GLN A 185 22.74 -3.06 5.12
C GLN A 185 22.05 -4.10 4.26
N LEU A 186 20.76 -3.88 3.93
CA LEU A 186 20.00 -4.76 3.04
C LEU A 186 20.62 -4.88 1.66
N LEU A 187 21.06 -3.76 1.07
CA LEU A 187 21.69 -3.75 -0.25
C LEU A 187 23.04 -4.45 -0.28
N LYS A 188 23.79 -4.44 0.83
CA LYS A 188 25.04 -5.22 0.97
C LYS A 188 24.76 -6.72 1.02
N GLU A 189 23.82 -7.15 1.87
CA GLU A 189 23.42 -8.55 2.00
C GLU A 189 22.92 -9.12 0.68
N GLU A 190 22.14 -8.34 -0.08
CA GLU A 190 21.65 -8.76 -1.39
C GLU A 190 22.77 -8.94 -2.41
N LYS A 191 23.77 -8.05 -2.43
CA LYS A 191 24.96 -8.16 -3.29
C LYS A 191 25.80 -9.38 -2.93
N GLU A 192 26.02 -9.64 -1.65
CA GLU A 192 26.77 -10.79 -1.17
C GLU A 192 26.06 -12.12 -1.47
N SER A 193 24.72 -12.16 -1.36
CA SER A 193 23.94 -13.35 -1.68
C SER A 193 23.91 -13.69 -3.18
N LYS A 194 24.07 -12.69 -4.05
CA LYS A 194 24.14 -12.87 -5.52
C LYS A 194 25.55 -13.19 -6.03
N CYS A 195 26.59 -13.13 -5.17
CA CYS A 195 27.94 -13.47 -5.56
C CYS A 195 28.16 -15.00 -5.59
N PRO A 196 28.49 -15.64 -6.75
CA PRO A 196 28.71 -17.07 -6.82
C PRO A 196 29.88 -17.57 -5.96
N LEU A 197 30.81 -16.69 -5.58
CA LEU A 197 31.99 -16.98 -4.75
C LEU A 197 31.71 -16.84 -3.25
N GLY A 198 30.54 -16.36 -2.83
CA GLY A 198 30.16 -16.13 -1.43
C GLY A 198 29.59 -17.34 -0.67
N LYS A 199 29.48 -18.52 -1.30
CA LYS A 199 28.89 -19.73 -0.69
C LYS A 199 29.85 -20.62 0.07
N ASP A 200 31.11 -20.25 0.22
CA ASP A 200 32.09 -20.97 1.02
C ASP A 200 32.50 -20.18 2.27
N LYS A 201 31.63 -20.15 3.25
CA LYS A 201 32.04 -20.06 4.68
C LYS A 201 31.12 -20.92 5.51
N LYS A 202 31.75 -21.99 6.02
CA LYS A 202 31.25 -22.98 6.98
C LYS A 202 30.51 -22.40 8.15
#